data_73a065e2b0e3c77d1dd45176e3a2b123
#
_entry.id   73a065e2b0e3c77d1dd45176e3a2b123
#
_cell.length_a   1.000
_cell.length_b   1.000
_cell.length_c   1.000
_cell.angle_alpha   90.00
_cell.angle_beta   90.00
_cell.angle_gamma   90.00
#
_symmetry.space_group_name_H-M   'P 1'
#
loop_
_entity.id
_entity.type
_entity.pdbx_description
1 polymer ?
#
loop_
_entity_poly.entity_id
_entity_poly.type
_entity_poly.pdbx_seq_one_letter_code
_entity_poly.pdbx_strand_id
1 'polypeptide(L)'
;LEKLLRTQFPDLNSKYVRQFALLFLDLQKKCDSAEISTKALDLRGMLDALRLMRRGVAAGAALDMGITNKAFDSYEQGLIRDAIAARIPAQLTAAKLFD
;
A
#
# COMPACT_ATOMS: atom_id res chain seq x y z
N LEU A 1 -12.91 1.28 2.58
CA LEU A 1 -11.82 1.07 1.61
C LEU A 1 -11.91 -0.28 0.89
N GLU A 2 -12.28 -1.36 1.58
CA GLU A 2 -12.40 -2.68 0.92
C GLU A 2 -13.37 -2.62 -0.26
N LYS A 3 -14.51 -1.95 -0.09
CA LYS A 3 -15.49 -1.81 -1.16
C LYS A 3 -14.91 -1.09 -2.38
N LEU A 4 -14.14 -0.03 -2.14
CA LEU A 4 -13.48 0.71 -3.22
C LEU A 4 -12.47 -0.18 -3.95
N LEU A 5 -11.68 -0.95 -3.20
CA LEU A 5 -10.69 -1.86 -3.78
C LEU A 5 -11.37 -2.95 -4.62
N ARG A 6 -12.48 -3.50 -4.16
CA ARG A 6 -13.24 -4.52 -4.91
C ARG A 6 -13.84 -3.95 -6.19
N THR A 7 -14.27 -2.69 -6.14
CA THR A 7 -14.83 -2.01 -7.32
C THR A 7 -13.74 -1.69 -8.35
N GLN A 8 -12.61 -1.15 -7.91
CA GLN A 8 -11.51 -0.76 -8.78
C GLN A 8 -10.70 -1.97 -9.29
N PHE A 9 -10.58 -2.99 -8.47
CA PHE A 9 -9.76 -4.18 -8.76
C PHE A 9 -10.56 -5.44 -8.46
N PRO A 10 -11.58 -5.77 -9.28
CA PRO A 10 -12.44 -6.93 -9.01
C PRO A 10 -11.70 -8.26 -9.04
N ASP A 11 -10.55 -8.30 -9.70
CA ASP A 11 -9.70 -9.50 -9.79
C ASP A 11 -8.66 -9.59 -8.66
N LEU A 12 -8.58 -8.58 -7.78
CA LEU A 12 -7.68 -8.63 -6.64
C LEU A 12 -8.13 -9.70 -5.64
N ASN A 13 -7.22 -10.57 -5.22
CA ASN A 13 -7.50 -11.64 -4.28
C ASN A 13 -8.07 -11.07 -2.97
N SER A 14 -9.15 -11.67 -2.48
CA SER A 14 -9.86 -11.20 -1.27
C SER A 14 -8.97 -11.05 -0.05
N LYS A 15 -8.00 -11.96 0.12
CA LYS A 15 -7.02 -11.89 1.20
C LYS A 15 -6.25 -10.57 1.14
N TYR A 16 -5.84 -10.16 -0.06
CA TYR A 16 -5.06 -8.95 -0.23
C TYR A 16 -5.91 -7.69 -0.23
N VAL A 17 -7.16 -7.75 -0.66
CA VAL A 17 -8.12 -6.64 -0.47
C VAL A 17 -8.13 -6.25 1.00
N ARG A 18 -8.24 -7.25 1.88
CA ARG A 18 -8.25 -7.01 3.31
C ARG A 18 -6.90 -6.46 3.81
N GLN A 19 -5.79 -7.03 3.35
CA GLN A 19 -4.46 -6.60 3.79
C GLN A 19 -4.16 -5.16 3.37
N PHE A 20 -4.53 -4.77 2.16
CA PHE A 20 -4.35 -3.38 1.72
C PHE A 20 -5.23 -2.41 2.50
N ALA A 21 -6.47 -2.80 2.82
CA ALA A 21 -7.35 -1.97 3.64
C ALA A 21 -6.78 -1.80 5.05
N LEU A 22 -6.26 -2.87 5.64
CA LEU A 22 -5.63 -2.81 6.96
C LEU A 22 -4.32 -2.00 6.93
N LEU A 23 -3.55 -2.11 5.86
CA LEU A 23 -2.34 -1.29 5.69
C LEU A 23 -2.70 0.20 5.70
N PHE A 24 -3.72 0.57 4.94
CA PHE A 24 -4.15 1.98 4.89
C PHE A 24 -4.59 2.46 6.28
N LEU A 25 -5.29 1.63 7.02
CA LEU A 25 -5.70 1.94 8.39
C LEU A 25 -4.49 2.09 9.33
N ASP A 26 -3.49 1.20 9.19
CA ASP A 26 -2.25 1.31 9.97
C ASP A 26 -1.52 2.63 9.71
N LEU A 27 -1.44 3.04 8.44
CA LEU A 27 -0.84 4.32 8.06
C LEU A 27 -1.64 5.50 8.62
N GLN A 28 -2.96 5.40 8.59
CA GLN A 28 -3.84 6.44 9.16
C GLN A 28 -3.60 6.60 10.65
N LYS A 29 -3.45 5.52 11.39
CA LYS A 29 -3.14 5.55 12.82
C LYS A 29 -1.80 6.23 13.10
N LYS A 30 -0.80 5.98 12.25
CA LYS A 30 0.50 6.64 12.37
C LYS A 30 0.43 8.14 12.09
N CYS A 31 -0.42 8.55 11.14
CA CYS A 31 -0.69 9.98 10.92
C CYS A 31 -1.36 10.61 12.13
N ASP A 32 -2.36 9.92 12.70
CA ASP A 32 -3.12 10.42 13.85
C ASP A 32 -2.23 10.59 15.08
N SER A 33 -1.21 9.75 15.25
CA SER A 33 -0.24 9.84 16.35
C SER A 33 0.96 10.71 16.00
N ALA A 34 0.92 11.40 14.87
CA ALA A 34 1.98 12.28 14.37
C ALA A 34 3.32 11.59 14.13
N GLU A 35 3.35 10.27 13.94
CA GLU A 35 4.56 9.53 13.60
C GLU A 35 4.97 9.74 12.14
N ILE A 36 4.01 9.92 11.25
CA ILE A 36 4.24 10.21 9.83
C ILE A 36 3.37 11.39 9.41
N SER A 37 3.77 12.06 8.33
CA SER A 37 2.99 13.17 7.77
C SER A 37 1.78 12.65 6.99
N THR A 38 0.77 13.50 6.85
CA THR A 38 -0.44 13.17 6.08
C THR A 38 -0.15 12.96 4.59
N LYS A 39 0.99 13.43 4.08
CA LYS A 39 1.39 13.21 2.69
C LYS A 39 1.56 11.73 2.35
N ALA A 40 1.96 10.92 3.35
CA ALA A 40 2.11 9.49 3.18
C ALA A 40 0.75 8.76 3.13
N LEU A 41 -0.31 9.39 3.63
CA LEU A 41 -1.65 8.83 3.61
C LEU A 41 -2.35 9.20 2.31
N ASP A 42 -1.93 8.57 1.23
CA ASP A 42 -2.37 8.88 -0.13
C ASP A 42 -3.11 7.69 -0.75
N LEU A 43 -4.44 7.79 -0.76
CA LEU A 43 -5.28 6.74 -1.36
C LEU A 43 -5.01 6.60 -2.86
N ARG A 44 -4.82 7.71 -3.57
CA ARG A 44 -4.49 7.68 -5.00
C ARG A 44 -3.16 6.95 -5.22
N GLY A 45 -2.17 7.20 -4.36
CA GLY A 45 -0.88 6.51 -4.42
C GLY A 45 -1.03 5.02 -4.24
N MET A 46 -1.88 4.57 -3.32
CA MET A 46 -2.16 3.15 -3.14
C MET A 46 -2.83 2.55 -4.37
N LEU A 47 -3.81 3.23 -4.95
CA LEU A 47 -4.49 2.75 -6.16
C LEU A 47 -3.52 2.69 -7.34
N ASP A 48 -2.66 3.69 -7.50
CA ASP A 48 -1.63 3.70 -8.54
C ASP A 48 -0.64 2.54 -8.35
N ALA A 49 -0.25 2.26 -7.11
CA ALA A 49 0.62 1.14 -6.79
C ALA A 49 -0.03 -0.19 -7.20
N LEU A 50 -1.33 -0.36 -6.92
CA LEU A 50 -2.05 -1.57 -7.33
C LEU A 50 -2.12 -1.73 -8.84
N ARG A 51 -2.25 -0.62 -9.58
CA ARG A 51 -2.21 -0.67 -11.05
C ARG A 51 -0.84 -1.10 -11.57
N LEU A 52 0.23 -0.64 -10.92
CA LEU A 52 1.59 -1.07 -11.26
C LEU A 52 1.78 -2.56 -10.96
N MET A 53 1.26 -3.04 -9.84
CA MET A 53 1.33 -4.46 -9.48
C MET A 53 0.61 -5.31 -10.51
N ARG A 54 -0.56 -4.87 -10.98
CA ARG A 54 -1.30 -5.59 -12.02
C ARG A 54 -0.50 -5.70 -13.31
N ARG A 55 0.36 -4.72 -13.58
CA ARG A 55 1.23 -4.70 -14.77
C ARG A 55 2.51 -5.50 -14.60
N GLY A 56 2.75 -6.06 -13.40
CA GLY A 56 3.89 -6.92 -13.15
C GLY A 56 4.96 -6.34 -12.24
N VAL A 57 4.78 -5.12 -11.71
CA VAL A 57 5.73 -4.56 -10.75
C VAL A 57 5.54 -5.25 -9.39
N ALA A 58 6.64 -5.64 -8.74
CA ALA A 58 6.58 -6.26 -7.43
C ALA A 58 5.97 -5.29 -6.40
N ALA A 59 5.21 -5.85 -5.44
CA ALA A 59 4.44 -5.06 -4.48
C ALA A 59 5.28 -4.03 -3.71
N GLY A 60 6.46 -4.43 -3.24
CA GLY A 60 7.34 -3.52 -2.50
C GLY A 60 7.75 -2.31 -3.31
N ALA A 61 8.19 -2.52 -4.55
CA ALA A 61 8.60 -1.44 -5.43
C ALA A 61 7.43 -0.53 -5.80
N ALA A 62 6.27 -1.12 -6.09
CA ALA A 62 5.07 -0.36 -6.43
C ALA A 62 4.60 0.53 -5.28
N LEU A 63 4.61 -0.01 -4.05
CA LEU A 63 4.22 0.75 -2.85
C LEU A 63 5.24 1.84 -2.51
N ASP A 64 6.52 1.60 -2.77
CA ASP A 64 7.53 2.65 -2.61
C ASP A 64 7.23 3.83 -3.55
N MET A 65 6.91 3.56 -4.80
CA MET A 65 6.57 4.62 -5.76
C MET A 65 5.29 5.36 -5.38
N GLY A 66 4.26 4.63 -4.92
CA GLY A 66 2.96 5.21 -4.64
C GLY A 66 2.87 5.89 -3.27
N ILE A 67 3.58 5.40 -2.29
CA ILE A 67 3.43 5.82 -0.89
C ILE A 67 4.76 6.25 -0.27
N THR A 68 5.72 5.33 -0.15
CA THR A 68 6.94 5.53 0.65
C THR A 68 7.75 6.74 0.18
N ASN A 69 7.92 6.89 -1.12
CA ASN A 69 8.74 7.97 -1.69
C ASN A 69 8.15 9.37 -1.48
N LYS A 70 6.89 9.46 -1.05
CA LYS A 70 6.23 10.73 -0.74
C LYS A 70 6.44 11.15 0.71
N ALA A 71 7.12 10.33 1.50
CA ALA A 71 7.37 10.62 2.90
C ALA A 71 8.32 11.80 3.06
N PHE A 72 8.22 12.47 4.19
CA PHE A 72 8.96 13.70 4.48
C PHE A 72 10.48 13.47 4.54
N ASP A 73 10.92 12.37 5.16
CA ASP A 73 12.35 12.06 5.32
C ASP A 73 12.59 10.54 5.42
N SER A 74 13.86 10.15 5.56
CA SER A 74 14.25 8.73 5.63
C SER A 74 13.71 8.03 6.87
N TYR A 75 13.57 8.73 7.99
CA TYR A 75 13.00 8.17 9.22
C TYR A 75 11.54 7.77 8.97
N GLU A 76 10.78 8.69 8.42
CA GLU A 76 9.37 8.47 8.07
C GLU A 76 9.22 7.35 7.03
N GLN A 77 10.11 7.32 6.03
CA GLN A 77 10.13 6.24 5.03
C GLN A 77 10.33 4.88 5.70
N GLY A 78 11.21 4.81 6.69
CA GLY A 78 11.43 3.57 7.45
C GLY A 78 10.18 3.08 8.17
N LEU A 79 9.45 3.99 8.80
CA LEU A 79 8.19 3.65 9.48
C LEU A 79 7.14 3.13 8.49
N ILE A 80 7.05 3.75 7.33
CA ILE A 80 6.10 3.34 6.29
C ILE A 80 6.48 1.97 5.73
N ARG A 81 7.76 1.74 5.44
CA ARG A 81 8.23 0.43 4.96
C ARG A 81 7.96 -0.68 5.95
N ASP A 82 8.15 -0.42 7.24
CA ASP A 82 7.85 -1.39 8.29
C ASP A 82 6.36 -1.74 8.32
N ALA A 83 5.51 -0.74 8.20
CA ALA A 83 4.06 -0.95 8.15
C ALA A 83 3.67 -1.79 6.93
N ILE A 84 4.25 -1.49 5.76
CA ILE A 84 4.01 -2.24 4.53
C ILE A 84 4.47 -3.69 4.69
N ALA A 85 5.70 -3.90 5.17
CA ALA A 85 6.28 -5.24 5.32
C ALA A 85 5.49 -6.11 6.28
N ALA A 86 4.84 -5.52 7.27
CA ALA A 86 4.00 -6.25 8.22
C ALA A 86 2.75 -6.85 7.58
N ARG A 87 2.32 -6.32 6.44
CA ARG A 87 1.08 -6.74 5.76
C ARG A 87 1.30 -7.33 4.38
N ILE A 88 2.25 -6.79 3.62
CA ILE A 88 2.42 -7.10 2.20
C ILE A 88 3.87 -7.51 1.94
N PRO A 89 4.12 -8.79 1.60
CA PRO A 89 5.46 -9.21 1.21
C PRO A 89 5.95 -8.44 -0.03
N ALA A 90 7.18 -7.95 0.03
CA ALA A 90 7.74 -7.08 -1.02
C ALA A 90 7.83 -7.76 -2.39
N GLN A 91 8.01 -9.08 -2.42
CA GLN A 91 8.17 -9.84 -3.66
C GLN A 91 6.87 -10.29 -4.30
N LEU A 92 5.72 -9.98 -3.71
CA LEU A 92 4.44 -10.36 -4.32
C LEU A 92 4.29 -9.76 -5.71
N THR A 93 3.81 -10.55 -6.64
CA THR A 93 3.58 -10.14 -8.02
C THR A 93 2.13 -10.42 -8.44
N ALA A 94 1.79 -9.98 -9.64
CA ALA A 94 0.43 -10.09 -10.17
C ALA A 94 -0.12 -11.53 -10.10
N ALA A 95 0.73 -12.53 -10.33
CA ALA A 95 0.30 -13.94 -10.32
C ALA A 95 -0.28 -14.37 -8.97
N LYS A 96 0.20 -13.79 -7.87
CA LYS A 96 -0.29 -14.08 -6.52
C LYS A 96 -1.38 -13.13 -6.06
N LEU A 97 -1.35 -11.89 -6.54
CA LEU A 97 -2.27 -10.83 -6.12
C LEU A 97 -3.59 -10.85 -6.88
N PHE A 98 -3.54 -11.13 -8.18
CA PHE A 98 -4.72 -11.06 -9.05
C PHE A 98 -5.07 -12.43 -9.63
N ASP A 99 -6.35 -12.69 -9.73
CA ASP A 99 -6.87 -13.94 -10.32
C ASP A 99 -6.93 -13.90 -11.85
#